data_c608ccf22e5cdc00e09f4f80040ae310
#
_entry.id   c608ccf22e5cdc00e09f4f80040ae310
#
_cell.length_a   1.000
_cell.length_b   1.000
_cell.length_c   1.000
_cell.angle_alpha   90.00
_cell.angle_beta   90.00
_cell.angle_gamma   90.00
#
_symmetry.space_group_name_H-M   'P 1'
#
loop_
_entity.id
_entity.type
_entity.pdbx_description
1 polymer ?
#
loop_
_entity_poly.entity_id
_entity_poly.type
_entity_poly.pdbx_seq_one_letter_code
_entity_poly.pdbx_strand_id
1 'polypeptide(L)'
;MSDDQFGDRLLAARENRKFSQTELASKAGLQPAAIGHFERNRRKPSFANVRALAKALNVSADYLLGRASDLQGATTAFRGEENLTNADREHIQMMIDLMNRKKDESE
;
A
#
# COMPACT_ATOMS: atom_id res chain seq x y z
N MET A 1 4.67 -7.98 19.60
CA MET A 1 4.52 -8.25 18.53
C MET A 1 3.46 -7.67 17.85
N SER A 2 3.63 -7.27 16.90
CA SER A 2 2.70 -6.52 16.25
C SER A 2 1.79 -7.32 15.44
N ASP A 3 0.58 -6.97 15.47
CA ASP A 3 -0.36 -7.57 14.61
C ASP A 3 -0.52 -6.76 13.37
N ASP A 4 0.22 -5.68 13.22
CA ASP A 4 0.08 -4.82 12.07
C ASP A 4 0.98 -5.26 10.97
N GLN A 5 0.70 -6.42 10.45
CA GLN A 5 1.46 -6.90 9.33
C GLN A 5 0.88 -6.36 8.05
N PHE A 6 1.71 -6.35 7.01
CA PHE A 6 1.28 -5.87 5.70
C PHE A 6 0.02 -6.60 5.25
N GLY A 7 -0.01 -7.91 5.43
CA GLY A 7 -1.16 -8.70 4.95
C GLY A 7 -2.45 -8.30 5.63
N ASP A 8 -2.38 -8.00 6.93
CA ASP A 8 -3.58 -7.63 7.67
C ASP A 8 -4.13 -6.31 7.17
N ARG A 9 -3.24 -5.37 6.89
CA ARG A 9 -3.67 -4.07 6.40
C ARG A 9 -4.15 -4.15 4.96
N LEU A 10 -3.52 -5.00 4.17
CA LEU A 10 -3.97 -5.22 2.81
C LEU A 10 -5.38 -5.79 2.78
N LEU A 11 -5.63 -6.79 3.61
CA LEU A 11 -6.95 -7.40 3.71
C LEU A 11 -7.98 -6.37 4.13
N ALA A 12 -7.67 -5.59 5.16
CA ALA A 12 -8.60 -4.59 5.65
C ALA A 12 -8.92 -3.56 4.58
N ALA A 13 -7.93 -3.12 3.85
CA ALA A 13 -8.15 -2.13 2.80
C ALA A 13 -8.98 -2.72 1.67
N ARG A 14 -8.67 -3.96 1.29
CA ARG A 14 -9.43 -4.60 0.22
C ARG A 14 -10.89 -4.74 0.60
N GLU A 15 -11.15 -5.18 1.82
CA GLU A 15 -12.52 -5.34 2.27
C GLU A 15 -13.23 -4.00 2.39
N ASN A 16 -12.50 -2.99 2.82
CA ASN A 16 -13.08 -1.65 2.91
C ASN A 16 -13.50 -1.13 1.55
N ARG A 17 -12.75 -1.47 0.50
CA ARG A 17 -13.09 -1.07 -0.86
C ARG A 17 -14.08 -2.03 -1.51
N LYS A 18 -14.39 -3.14 -0.84
CA LYS A 18 -15.34 -4.14 -1.34
C LYS A 18 -14.86 -4.80 -2.61
N PHE A 19 -13.55 -5.01 -2.70
CA PHE A 19 -12.97 -5.72 -3.83
C PHE A 19 -12.76 -7.18 -3.46
N SER A 20 -12.97 -8.07 -4.42
CA SER A 20 -12.52 -9.44 -4.24
C SER A 20 -11.01 -9.50 -4.47
N GLN A 21 -10.42 -10.62 -4.12
CA GLN A 21 -8.99 -10.81 -4.39
C GLN A 21 -8.71 -10.71 -5.89
N THR A 22 -9.60 -11.28 -6.70
CA THR A 22 -9.45 -11.23 -8.15
C THR A 22 -9.55 -9.81 -8.67
N GLU A 23 -10.48 -9.03 -8.14
CA GLU A 23 -10.64 -7.65 -8.56
C GLU A 23 -9.41 -6.83 -8.22
N LEU A 24 -8.91 -7.00 -7.00
CA LEU A 24 -7.73 -6.26 -6.60
C LEU A 24 -6.53 -6.65 -7.46
N ALA A 25 -6.36 -7.95 -7.70
CA ALA A 25 -5.25 -8.42 -8.50
C ALA A 25 -5.30 -7.80 -9.90
N SER A 26 -6.48 -7.77 -10.48
CA SER A 26 -6.64 -7.19 -11.81
C SER A 26 -6.26 -5.72 -11.81
N LYS A 27 -6.71 -4.98 -10.80
CA LYS A 27 -6.40 -3.56 -10.72
C LYS A 27 -4.93 -3.29 -10.47
N ALA A 28 -4.27 -4.18 -9.77
CA ALA A 28 -2.86 -3.99 -9.42
C ALA A 28 -1.91 -4.65 -10.42
N GLY A 29 -2.44 -5.37 -11.39
CA GLY A 29 -1.59 -6.06 -12.36
C GLY A 29 -0.88 -7.25 -11.76
N LEU A 30 -1.54 -7.94 -10.83
CA LEU A 30 -0.96 -9.08 -10.15
C LEU A 30 -1.85 -10.30 -10.33
N GLN A 31 -1.33 -11.45 -9.92
CA GLN A 31 -2.12 -12.66 -9.94
C GLN A 31 -2.97 -12.75 -8.68
N PRO A 32 -4.20 -13.29 -8.78
CA PRO A 32 -5.04 -13.43 -7.58
C PRO A 32 -4.36 -14.23 -6.47
N ALA A 33 -3.61 -15.26 -6.83
CA ALA A 33 -2.92 -16.05 -5.81
C ALA A 33 -1.91 -15.20 -5.04
N ALA A 34 -1.29 -14.23 -5.70
CA ALA A 34 -0.34 -13.36 -5.02
C ALA A 34 -1.04 -12.55 -3.93
N ILE A 35 -2.25 -12.07 -4.21
CA ILE A 35 -2.99 -11.32 -3.21
C ILE A 35 -3.22 -12.18 -1.97
N GLY A 36 -3.63 -13.42 -2.17
CA GLY A 36 -3.85 -14.32 -1.05
C GLY A 36 -2.59 -14.56 -0.23
N HIS A 37 -1.47 -14.73 -0.91
CA HIS A 37 -0.20 -14.95 -0.20
C HIS A 37 0.20 -13.71 0.61
N PHE A 38 0.00 -12.52 0.05
CA PHE A 38 0.29 -11.31 0.78
C PHE A 38 -0.61 -11.16 2.00
N GLU A 39 -1.90 -11.47 1.82
CA GLU A 39 -2.85 -11.30 2.92
C GLU A 39 -2.58 -12.26 4.06
N ARG A 40 -2.01 -13.40 3.76
CA ARG A 40 -1.67 -14.37 4.78
C ARG A 40 -0.25 -14.21 5.30
N ASN A 41 0.41 -13.18 4.86
CA ASN A 41 1.79 -12.88 5.27
C ASN A 41 2.75 -14.01 4.91
N ARG A 42 2.44 -14.73 3.84
CA ARG A 42 3.31 -15.80 3.36
C ARG A 42 4.36 -15.30 2.38
N ARG A 43 4.18 -14.09 1.87
CA ARG A 43 5.09 -13.51 0.92
C ARG A 43 5.28 -12.06 1.27
N LYS A 44 6.51 -11.61 1.26
CA LYS A 44 6.80 -10.20 1.51
C LYS A 44 6.66 -9.43 0.21
N PRO A 45 5.99 -8.30 0.23
CA PRO A 45 5.82 -7.53 -1.00
C PRO A 45 7.08 -6.78 -1.36
N SER A 46 7.32 -6.65 -2.64
CA SER A 46 8.36 -5.75 -3.11
C SER A 46 7.84 -4.33 -3.03
N PHE A 47 8.76 -3.39 -3.17
CA PHE A 47 8.39 -1.99 -3.21
C PHE A 47 7.39 -1.72 -4.33
N ALA A 48 7.64 -2.32 -5.50
CA ALA A 48 6.73 -2.14 -6.63
C ALA A 48 5.35 -2.70 -6.33
N ASN A 49 5.28 -3.81 -5.62
CA ASN A 49 3.98 -4.39 -5.27
C ASN A 49 3.23 -3.50 -4.29
N VAL A 50 3.93 -2.94 -3.31
CA VAL A 50 3.28 -2.03 -2.37
C VAL A 50 2.69 -0.83 -3.12
N ARG A 51 3.45 -0.27 -4.03
CA ARG A 51 2.96 0.88 -4.79
C ARG A 51 1.75 0.52 -5.65
N ALA A 52 1.83 -0.62 -6.33
CA ALA A 52 0.73 -1.04 -7.18
C ALA A 52 -0.54 -1.29 -6.39
N LEU A 53 -0.39 -1.92 -5.22
CA LEU A 53 -1.55 -2.21 -4.39
C LEU A 53 -2.12 -0.94 -3.77
N ALA A 54 -1.27 -0.04 -3.32
CA ALA A 54 -1.74 1.22 -2.75
C ALA A 54 -2.52 2.01 -3.79
N LYS A 55 -2.03 2.05 -5.01
CA LYS A 55 -2.70 2.76 -6.08
C LYS A 55 -4.04 2.08 -6.41
N ALA A 56 -4.04 0.77 -6.52
CA ALA A 56 -5.26 0.04 -6.86
C ALA A 56 -6.33 0.22 -5.80
N LEU A 57 -5.92 0.28 -4.54
CA LEU A 57 -6.84 0.44 -3.43
C LEU A 57 -7.15 1.91 -3.12
N ASN A 58 -6.42 2.81 -3.73
CA ASN A 58 -6.56 4.23 -3.48
C ASN A 58 -6.34 4.54 -1.99
N VAL A 59 -5.31 3.95 -1.44
CA VAL A 59 -4.89 4.20 -0.07
C VAL A 59 -3.42 4.58 -0.09
N SER A 60 -2.91 5.07 1.03
CA SER A 60 -1.51 5.43 1.08
C SER A 60 -0.65 4.19 1.27
N ALA A 61 0.55 4.23 0.71
CA ALA A 61 1.52 3.18 0.98
C ALA A 61 1.87 3.16 2.46
N ASP A 62 1.82 4.32 3.10
CA ASP A 62 2.07 4.47 4.52
C ASP A 62 1.12 3.58 5.32
N TYR A 63 -0.14 3.58 4.97
CA TYR A 63 -1.10 2.74 5.66
C TYR A 63 -0.76 1.27 5.47
N LEU A 64 -0.48 0.86 4.25
CA LEU A 64 -0.19 -0.55 3.99
C LEU A 64 1.06 -1.01 4.70
N LEU A 65 2.01 -0.12 4.92
CA LEU A 65 3.25 -0.45 5.59
C LEU A 65 3.16 -0.28 7.10
N GLY A 66 1.98 0.05 7.61
CA GLY A 66 1.79 0.15 9.05
C GLY A 66 2.29 1.44 9.66
N ARG A 67 2.44 2.48 8.85
CA ARG A 67 2.94 3.74 9.36
C ARG A 67 1.86 4.78 9.58
N ALA A 68 0.68 4.55 9.05
CA ALA A 68 -0.45 5.43 9.27
C ALA A 68 -1.61 4.59 9.72
N SER A 69 -2.46 5.15 10.55
CA SER A 69 -3.55 4.38 11.12
C SER A 69 -4.81 4.43 10.27
N ASP A 70 -4.95 5.39 9.37
CA ASP A 70 -6.16 5.40 8.56
C ASP A 70 -5.81 5.17 7.10
N LEU A 71 -6.82 4.73 6.36
CA LEU A 71 -6.63 4.30 4.99
C LEU A 71 -6.10 5.38 4.08
N GLN A 72 -6.52 6.59 4.25
CA GLN A 72 -6.05 7.66 3.41
C GLN A 72 -4.67 8.13 3.79
N GLY A 73 -4.26 7.80 5.01
CA GLY A 73 -2.94 8.16 5.47
C GLY A 73 -2.73 9.64 5.36
N ALA A 74 -1.51 10.00 5.10
CA ALA A 74 -1.17 11.40 5.01
C ALA A 74 -1.24 11.90 3.59
N THR A 75 -1.57 11.06 2.64
CA THR A 75 -1.43 11.50 1.28
C THR A 75 -2.71 11.50 0.54
N THR A 76 -3.44 12.57 0.66
CA THR A 76 -4.57 12.75 -0.21
C THR A 76 -4.12 12.87 -1.66
N ALA A 77 -2.85 13.18 -1.88
CA ALA A 77 -2.34 13.29 -3.25
C ALA A 77 -2.45 11.98 -4.01
N PHE A 78 -2.39 10.86 -3.30
CA PHE A 78 -2.53 9.58 -3.97
C PHE A 78 -3.88 9.42 -4.62
N ARG A 79 -4.87 10.11 -4.11
CA ARG A 79 -6.24 9.86 -4.53
C ARG A 79 -6.55 10.41 -5.91
N GLY A 80 -5.86 11.38 -6.36
CA GLY A 80 -6.09 11.93 -7.68
C GLY A 80 -4.84 11.81 -8.49
N GLU A 81 -4.34 10.61 -8.61
CA GLU A 81 -3.04 10.42 -9.22
C GLU A 81 -2.95 10.96 -10.63
N GLU A 82 -4.02 10.87 -11.38
CA GLU A 82 -4.00 11.37 -12.74
C GLU A 82 -3.86 12.89 -12.78
N ASN A 83 -4.09 13.55 -11.65
CA ASN A 83 -3.98 15.00 -11.58
C ASN A 83 -2.75 15.46 -10.82
N LEU A 84 -1.84 14.56 -10.50
CA LEU A 84 -0.68 14.93 -9.73
C LEU A 84 0.30 15.76 -10.55
N THR A 85 0.83 16.79 -9.93
CA THR A 85 1.90 17.55 -10.52
C THR A 85 3.21 16.83 -10.26
N ASN A 86 4.28 17.32 -10.89
CA ASN A 86 5.60 16.77 -10.61
C ASN A 86 5.99 16.99 -9.16
N ALA A 87 5.62 18.13 -8.59
CA ALA A 87 5.93 18.39 -7.19
C ALA A 87 5.21 17.40 -6.29
N ASP A 88 3.97 17.08 -6.62
CA ASP A 88 3.22 16.11 -5.84
C ASP A 88 3.86 14.74 -5.92
N ARG A 89 4.31 14.34 -7.10
CA ARG A 89 4.96 13.06 -7.27
C ARG A 89 6.25 12.99 -6.48
N GLU A 90 7.02 14.07 -6.50
CA GLU A 90 8.26 14.12 -5.73
C GLU A 90 7.98 14.04 -4.24
N HIS A 91 6.93 14.70 -3.79
CA HIS A 91 6.56 14.66 -2.39
C HIS A 91 6.21 13.24 -1.97
N ILE A 92 5.41 12.55 -2.78
CA ILE A 92 5.03 11.19 -2.48
C ILE A 92 6.26 10.29 -2.46
N GLN A 93 7.15 10.46 -3.43
CA GLN A 93 8.35 9.65 -3.48
C GLN A 93 9.23 9.90 -2.26
N MET A 94 9.34 11.15 -1.86
CA MET A 94 10.11 11.49 -0.68
C MET A 94 9.53 10.83 0.57
N MET A 95 8.21 10.83 0.69
CA MET A 95 7.56 10.20 1.82
C MET A 95 7.86 8.70 1.86
N ILE A 96 7.79 8.07 0.71
CA ILE A 96 8.08 6.65 0.63
C ILE A 96 9.52 6.37 1.03
N ASP A 97 10.43 7.19 0.54
CA ASP A 97 11.85 7.03 0.86
C ASP A 97 12.10 7.21 2.35
N LEU A 98 11.43 8.18 2.95
CA LEU A 98 11.59 8.41 4.38
C LEU A 98 11.07 7.25 5.19
N MET A 99 9.95 6.68 4.78
CA MET A 99 9.41 5.52 5.46
C MET A 99 10.38 4.37 5.44
N ASN A 100 10.94 4.11 4.28
CA ASN A 100 11.86 3.00 4.16
C ASN A 100 13.12 3.22 4.96
N ARG A 101 13.63 4.44 4.98
CA ARG A 101 14.81 4.76 5.74
C ARG A 101 14.55 4.66 7.24
N LYS A 102 13.40 5.19 7.66
CA LYS A 102 13.05 5.14 9.05
C LYS A 102 12.86 3.73 9.53
N LYS A 103 12.26 2.90 8.71
CA LYS A 103 12.09 1.50 9.04
C LYS A 103 13.42 0.83 9.27
N ASP A 104 14.40 1.14 8.43
CA ASP A 104 15.72 0.58 8.61
C ASP A 104 16.37 1.08 9.87
N GLU A 105 16.18 2.35 10.18
CA GLU A 105 16.81 2.93 11.34
C GLU A 105 16.20 2.46 12.65
N SER A 106 14.96 2.08 12.63
CA SER A 106 14.32 1.68 13.87
C SER A 106 14.64 0.23 14.21
N GLU A 107 15.38 -0.46 13.40
CA GLU A 107 15.83 -1.79 13.76
C GLU A 107 16.99 -1.74 14.74
#